data_b15879a6a938163ac105f9a266a95b6a
#
_entry.id   b15879a6a938163ac105f9a266a95b6a
#
_cell.length_a   1.000
_cell.length_b   1.000
_cell.length_c   1.000
_cell.angle_alpha   90.00
_cell.angle_beta   90.00
_cell.angle_gamma   90.00
#
_symmetry.space_group_name_H-M   'P 1'
#
loop_
_entity.id
_entity.type
_entity.pdbx_description
1 polymer ?
#
loop_
_entity_poly.entity_id
_entity_poly.type
_entity_poly.pdbx_seq_one_letter_code
_entity_poly.pdbx_strand_id
1 'polypeptide(L)'
;NAYLGWMAKRLNDFFSMTRAAGEEQSSMREEHVEDIIGITKQFHQNKQRLQKKDIYQYKAYEDLKDAIDALGQTRSQKRKFEKEQAMEGSEIIFEDENFFAIRPFTRQASCHYGAKSKWCISARGNGYFDQYTSEGKGFVFVRMNNMVSSSDQEREFALVFDSDGELETTFDIEDVEGDDEAFHDAAA
;
A
#
# COMPACT_ATOMS: atom_id res chain seq x y z
N ASN A 1 -9.71 -29.83 23.48
CA ASN A 1 -9.56 -28.84 22.43
C ASN A 1 -8.08 -28.72 22.10
N ALA A 2 -7.66 -29.03 20.85
CA ALA A 2 -6.25 -29.07 20.42
C ALA A 2 -5.51 -27.73 20.53
N TYR A 3 -6.24 -26.63 20.72
CA TYR A 3 -5.67 -25.26 20.70
C TYR A 3 -5.65 -24.56 22.07
N LEU A 4 -6.19 -25.20 23.12
CA LEU A 4 -6.29 -24.59 24.45
C LEU A 4 -4.96 -24.11 25.01
N GLY A 5 -3.88 -24.88 24.81
CA GLY A 5 -2.56 -24.49 25.30
C GLY A 5 -2.02 -23.24 24.61
N TRP A 6 -2.24 -23.09 23.30
CA TRP A 6 -1.87 -21.89 22.58
C TRP A 6 -2.67 -20.68 23.02
N MET A 7 -4.00 -20.83 23.12
CA MET A 7 -4.92 -19.78 23.60
C MET A 7 -4.56 -19.30 24.99
N ALA A 8 -4.36 -20.23 25.93
CA ALA A 8 -3.99 -19.90 27.30
C ALA A 8 -2.67 -19.12 27.39
N LYS A 9 -1.69 -19.51 26.56
CA LYS A 9 -0.42 -18.79 26.49
C LYS A 9 -0.61 -17.35 25.99
N ARG A 10 -1.38 -17.15 24.90
CA ARG A 10 -1.59 -15.78 24.35
C ARG A 10 -2.36 -14.89 25.33
N LEU A 11 -3.37 -15.44 26.00
CA LEU A 11 -4.09 -14.72 27.06
C LEU A 11 -3.15 -14.33 28.21
N ASN A 12 -2.31 -15.25 28.65
CA ASN A 12 -1.36 -14.95 29.72
C ASN A 12 -0.35 -13.88 29.33
N ASP A 13 0.17 -13.94 28.11
CA ASP A 13 1.08 -12.91 27.57
C ASP A 13 0.39 -11.54 27.58
N PHE A 14 -0.85 -11.42 27.09
CA PHE A 14 -1.63 -10.18 27.09
C PHE A 14 -1.87 -9.65 28.51
N PHE A 15 -2.36 -10.51 29.44
CA PHE A 15 -2.64 -10.09 30.82
C PHE A 15 -1.35 -9.68 31.58
N SER A 16 -0.22 -10.26 31.24
CA SER A 16 1.05 -9.86 31.81
C SER A 16 1.48 -8.48 31.35
N MET A 17 1.26 -8.16 30.07
CA MET A 17 1.58 -6.84 29.48
C MET A 17 0.66 -5.75 30.04
N THR A 18 -0.65 -5.97 30.10
CA THR A 18 -1.62 -5.00 30.60
C THR A 18 -1.44 -4.72 32.10
N ARG A 19 -1.10 -5.75 32.89
CA ARG A 19 -0.77 -5.58 34.33
C ARG A 19 0.48 -4.72 34.51
N ALA A 20 1.50 -4.89 33.67
CA ALA A 20 2.72 -4.10 33.71
C ALA A 20 2.47 -2.62 33.32
N ALA A 21 1.49 -2.38 32.45
CA ALA A 21 1.07 -1.03 32.01
C ALA A 21 0.13 -0.32 33.01
N GLY A 22 -0.34 -1.02 34.09
CA GLY A 22 -1.26 -0.44 35.07
C GLY A 22 -2.70 -0.26 34.58
N GLU A 23 -3.06 -0.89 33.45
CA GLU A 23 -4.39 -0.80 32.86
C GLU A 23 -5.35 -1.83 33.46
N GLU A 24 -6.29 -1.37 34.26
CA GLU A 24 -7.36 -2.19 34.84
C GLU A 24 -8.67 -1.97 34.09
N GLN A 25 -8.84 -2.65 32.93
CA GLN A 25 -10.12 -2.61 32.22
C GLN A 25 -10.65 -4.03 31.97
N SER A 26 -11.73 -4.39 32.66
CA SER A 26 -12.38 -5.71 32.49
C SER A 26 -12.95 -5.89 31.07
N SER A 27 -13.43 -4.82 30.43
CA SER A 27 -13.96 -4.84 29.06
C SER A 27 -12.90 -5.22 28.03
N MET A 28 -11.66 -4.71 28.15
CA MET A 28 -10.56 -5.09 27.27
C MET A 28 -10.17 -6.58 27.40
N ARG A 29 -10.38 -7.16 28.56
CA ARG A 29 -10.09 -8.58 28.80
C ARG A 29 -11.10 -9.48 28.09
N GLU A 30 -12.38 -9.13 28.14
CA GLU A 30 -13.44 -9.88 27.47
C GLU A 30 -13.28 -9.81 25.95
N GLU A 31 -13.06 -8.63 25.40
CA GLU A 31 -12.83 -8.42 23.98
C GLU A 31 -11.62 -9.24 23.48
N HIS A 32 -10.51 -9.22 24.21
CA HIS A 32 -9.31 -9.97 23.81
C HIS A 32 -9.49 -11.49 23.91
N VAL A 33 -10.30 -11.97 24.84
CA VAL A 33 -10.67 -13.39 24.91
C VAL A 33 -11.50 -13.79 23.69
N GLU A 34 -12.47 -12.97 23.29
CA GLU A 34 -13.29 -13.21 22.09
C GLU A 34 -12.44 -13.19 20.82
N ASP A 35 -11.52 -12.28 20.71
CA ASP A 35 -10.56 -12.18 19.59
C ASP A 35 -9.71 -13.45 19.46
N ILE A 36 -9.13 -13.94 20.56
CA ILE A 36 -8.34 -15.18 20.56
C ILE A 36 -9.19 -16.39 20.19
N ILE A 37 -10.43 -16.45 20.66
CA ILE A 37 -11.38 -17.51 20.27
C ILE A 37 -11.70 -17.39 18.78
N GLY A 38 -11.98 -16.19 18.31
CA GLY A 38 -12.31 -15.89 16.92
C GLY A 38 -11.19 -16.28 15.96
N ILE A 39 -9.97 -15.83 16.23
CA ILE A 39 -8.81 -16.15 15.39
C ILE A 39 -8.49 -17.65 15.38
N THR A 40 -8.67 -18.33 16.50
CA THR A 40 -8.45 -19.79 16.59
C THR A 40 -9.47 -20.58 15.76
N LYS A 41 -10.73 -20.13 15.72
CA LYS A 41 -11.76 -20.69 14.84
C LYS A 41 -11.40 -20.50 13.38
N GLN A 42 -10.96 -19.29 13.00
CA GLN A 42 -10.52 -18.97 11.64
C GLN A 42 -9.29 -19.80 11.23
N PHE A 43 -8.33 -19.98 12.14
CA PHE A 43 -7.20 -20.89 11.91
C PHE A 43 -7.68 -22.31 11.59
N HIS A 44 -8.59 -22.85 12.39
CA HIS A 44 -9.12 -24.20 12.17
C HIS A 44 -9.79 -24.35 10.81
N GLN A 45 -10.59 -23.39 10.41
CA GLN A 45 -11.29 -23.36 9.11
C GLN A 45 -10.33 -23.24 7.93
N ASN A 46 -9.23 -22.50 8.09
CA ASN A 46 -8.30 -22.17 7.01
C ASN A 46 -6.97 -22.92 7.09
N LYS A 47 -6.80 -23.83 8.03
CA LYS A 47 -5.54 -24.54 8.33
C LYS A 47 -4.84 -25.10 7.09
N GLN A 48 -5.62 -25.67 6.15
CA GLN A 48 -5.04 -26.27 4.94
C GLN A 48 -4.47 -25.24 3.95
N ARG A 49 -4.92 -23.99 4.02
CA ARG A 49 -4.50 -22.88 3.16
C ARG A 49 -3.31 -22.11 3.73
N LEU A 50 -3.07 -22.22 5.03
CA LEU A 50 -1.97 -21.56 5.72
C LEU A 50 -0.63 -22.24 5.40
N GLN A 51 0.45 -21.46 5.37
CA GLN A 51 1.82 -22.01 5.22
C GLN A 51 2.20 -22.85 6.43
N LYS A 52 1.93 -22.33 7.66
CA LYS A 52 2.16 -23.02 8.92
C LYS A 52 0.85 -23.69 9.34
N LYS A 53 0.80 -25.00 9.29
CA LYS A 53 -0.39 -25.81 9.59
C LYS A 53 -0.53 -26.20 11.06
N ASP A 54 0.43 -25.81 11.88
CA ASP A 54 0.39 -25.99 13.32
C ASP A 54 0.34 -24.62 13.99
N ILE A 55 -0.70 -24.41 14.83
CA ILE A 55 -0.93 -23.12 15.50
C ILE A 55 0.24 -22.75 16.43
N TYR A 56 0.96 -23.72 16.97
CA TYR A 56 2.11 -23.48 17.84
C TYR A 56 3.33 -22.89 17.12
N GLN A 57 3.33 -22.86 15.79
CA GLN A 57 4.34 -22.19 14.99
C GLN A 57 4.13 -20.66 14.94
N TYR A 58 2.94 -20.19 15.33
CA TYR A 58 2.64 -18.76 15.45
C TYR A 58 2.97 -18.31 16.88
N LYS A 59 4.04 -17.53 17.02
CA LYS A 59 4.60 -17.15 18.33
C LYS A 59 3.83 -16.04 19.01
N ALA A 60 3.18 -15.17 18.24
CA ALA A 60 2.32 -14.08 18.71
C ALA A 60 0.91 -14.22 18.13
N TYR A 61 -0.04 -13.48 18.73
CA TYR A 61 -1.40 -13.35 18.20
C TYR A 61 -1.38 -12.69 16.84
N GLU A 62 -0.58 -11.62 16.70
CA GLU A 62 -0.39 -10.83 15.49
C GLU A 62 0.12 -11.69 14.33
N ASP A 63 1.08 -12.57 14.58
CA ASP A 63 1.62 -13.48 13.55
C ASP A 63 0.51 -14.35 12.93
N LEU A 64 -0.42 -14.82 13.75
CA LEU A 64 -1.54 -15.64 13.28
C LEU A 64 -2.59 -14.80 12.57
N LYS A 65 -2.87 -13.62 13.10
CA LYS A 65 -3.82 -12.67 12.51
C LYS A 65 -3.37 -12.28 11.10
N ASP A 66 -2.13 -11.84 10.96
CA ASP A 66 -1.57 -11.45 9.67
C ASP A 66 -1.62 -12.59 8.64
N ALA A 67 -1.31 -13.82 9.09
CA ALA A 67 -1.37 -14.99 8.21
C ALA A 67 -2.81 -15.33 7.76
N ILE A 68 -3.81 -15.12 8.62
CA ILE A 68 -5.22 -15.34 8.30
C ILE A 68 -5.76 -14.23 7.42
N ASP A 69 -5.44 -12.98 7.74
CA ASP A 69 -5.83 -11.80 6.95
C ASP A 69 -5.28 -11.90 5.52
N ALA A 70 -4.04 -12.36 5.39
CA ALA A 70 -3.44 -12.64 4.08
C ALA A 70 -4.19 -13.71 3.27
N LEU A 71 -4.86 -14.67 3.92
CA LEU A 71 -5.70 -15.68 3.26
C LEU A 71 -7.08 -15.15 2.85
N GLY A 72 -7.64 -14.24 3.64
CA GLY A 72 -8.96 -13.67 3.42
C GLY A 72 -9.03 -12.77 2.21
N GLN A 73 -7.90 -12.21 1.82
CA GLN A 73 -7.81 -11.40 0.61
C GLN A 73 -7.58 -12.28 -0.62
N THR A 74 -8.63 -12.55 -1.37
CA THR A 74 -8.45 -13.03 -2.74
C THR A 74 -7.58 -12.03 -3.49
N ARG A 75 -6.83 -12.47 -4.51
CA ARG A 75 -6.02 -11.58 -5.36
C ARG A 75 -6.84 -10.38 -5.88
N SER A 76 -8.13 -10.58 -6.09
CA SER A 76 -9.08 -9.54 -6.49
C SER A 76 -9.36 -8.55 -5.35
N GLN A 77 -9.59 -9.03 -4.12
CA GLN A 77 -9.84 -8.18 -2.95
C GLN A 77 -8.62 -7.36 -2.58
N LYS A 78 -7.42 -7.98 -2.63
CA LYS A 78 -6.17 -7.26 -2.42
C LYS A 78 -5.97 -6.14 -3.44
N ARG A 79 -6.22 -6.42 -4.74
CA ARG A 79 -6.15 -5.39 -5.79
C ARG A 79 -7.18 -4.28 -5.60
N LYS A 80 -8.39 -4.63 -5.17
CA LYS A 80 -9.44 -3.64 -4.88
C LYS A 80 -9.02 -2.74 -3.72
N PHE A 81 -8.52 -3.30 -2.63
CA PHE A 81 -8.03 -2.56 -1.47
C PHE A 81 -6.82 -1.66 -1.82
N GLU A 82 -5.83 -2.20 -2.56
CA GLU A 82 -4.68 -1.41 -3.05
C GLU A 82 -5.15 -0.24 -3.94
N LYS A 83 -6.16 -0.44 -4.78
CA LYS A 83 -6.76 0.61 -5.61
C LYS A 83 -7.48 1.66 -4.76
N GLU A 84 -8.29 1.24 -3.78
CA GLU A 84 -9.00 2.15 -2.88
C GLU A 84 -8.01 3.00 -2.08
N GLN A 85 -6.96 2.41 -1.51
CA GLN A 85 -5.90 3.14 -0.82
C GLN A 85 -5.13 4.10 -1.74
N ALA A 86 -4.88 3.70 -2.98
CA ALA A 86 -4.23 4.59 -3.93
C ALA A 86 -5.12 5.79 -4.29
N MET A 87 -6.44 5.58 -4.43
CA MET A 87 -7.39 6.67 -4.67
C MET A 87 -7.48 7.63 -3.48
N GLU A 88 -7.56 7.11 -2.25
CA GLU A 88 -7.54 7.94 -1.03
C GLU A 88 -6.22 8.71 -0.87
N GLY A 89 -5.10 8.12 -1.31
CA GLY A 89 -3.76 8.70 -1.24
C GLY A 89 -3.37 9.56 -2.42
N SER A 90 -4.32 10.03 -3.22
CA SER A 90 -4.07 10.84 -4.42
C SER A 90 -5.19 11.82 -4.72
N GLU A 91 -4.90 12.78 -5.59
CA GLU A 91 -5.85 13.77 -6.12
C GLU A 91 -5.81 13.76 -7.63
N ILE A 92 -6.98 13.66 -8.28
CA ILE A 92 -7.09 13.87 -9.72
C ILE A 92 -7.03 15.38 -9.97
N ILE A 93 -5.96 15.81 -10.64
CA ILE A 93 -5.74 17.22 -10.99
C ILE A 93 -6.55 17.59 -12.23
N PHE A 94 -6.58 16.67 -13.20
CA PHE A 94 -7.26 16.88 -14.47
C PHE A 94 -7.66 15.52 -15.07
N GLU A 95 -8.83 15.47 -15.69
CA GLU A 95 -9.30 14.29 -16.44
C GLU A 95 -10.25 14.72 -17.55
N ASP A 96 -9.92 14.35 -18.79
CA ASP A 96 -10.80 14.44 -19.95
C ASP A 96 -10.63 13.21 -20.88
N GLU A 97 -11.11 13.31 -22.11
CA GLU A 97 -11.02 12.22 -23.08
C GLU A 97 -9.58 11.89 -23.49
N ASN A 98 -8.69 12.87 -23.45
CA ASN A 98 -7.34 12.77 -23.96
C ASN A 98 -6.29 12.66 -22.86
N PHE A 99 -6.53 13.28 -21.70
CA PHE A 99 -5.55 13.42 -20.63
C PHE A 99 -6.11 12.97 -19.30
N PHE A 100 -5.24 12.37 -18.51
CA PHE A 100 -5.45 12.07 -17.11
C PHE A 100 -4.23 12.52 -16.33
N ALA A 101 -4.40 13.42 -15.36
CA ALA A 101 -3.33 13.90 -14.49
C ALA A 101 -3.70 13.66 -13.02
N ILE A 102 -2.80 13.03 -12.27
CA ILE A 102 -3.02 12.67 -10.88
C ILE A 102 -1.80 13.00 -10.03
N ARG A 103 -2.05 13.56 -8.84
CA ARG A 103 -1.03 13.84 -7.82
C ARG A 103 -1.08 12.76 -6.76
N PRO A 104 -0.05 11.90 -6.62
CA PRO A 104 0.06 11.00 -5.48
C PRO A 104 0.57 11.74 -4.25
N PHE A 105 -0.08 11.52 -3.09
CA PHE A 105 0.37 12.02 -1.79
C PHE A 105 1.02 10.93 -0.94
N THR A 106 0.84 9.68 -1.34
CA THR A 106 1.37 8.53 -0.64
C THR A 106 2.19 7.65 -1.57
N ARG A 107 3.15 6.94 -0.99
CA ARG A 107 3.95 5.95 -1.71
C ARG A 107 3.09 4.86 -2.34
N GLN A 108 1.99 4.45 -1.68
CA GLN A 108 1.06 3.46 -2.23
C GLN A 108 0.41 3.97 -3.51
N ALA A 109 -0.03 5.24 -3.52
CA ALA A 109 -0.59 5.87 -4.70
C ALA A 109 0.46 5.98 -5.82
N SER A 110 1.68 6.44 -5.51
CA SER A 110 2.78 6.49 -6.48
C SER A 110 3.07 5.12 -7.09
N CYS A 111 3.20 4.07 -6.26
CA CYS A 111 3.40 2.70 -6.75
C CYS A 111 2.21 2.16 -7.57
N HIS A 112 1.00 2.63 -7.31
CA HIS A 112 -0.20 2.18 -8.04
C HIS A 112 -0.28 2.82 -9.42
N TYR A 113 -0.19 4.14 -9.48
CA TYR A 113 -0.36 4.89 -10.72
C TYR A 113 0.88 4.83 -11.63
N GLY A 114 2.08 4.75 -11.06
CA GLY A 114 3.33 4.54 -11.80
C GLY A 114 3.74 3.07 -11.99
N ALA A 115 2.81 2.12 -11.80
CA ALA A 115 3.13 0.68 -11.79
C ALA A 115 3.73 0.12 -13.09
N LYS A 116 3.56 0.81 -14.21
CA LYS A 116 4.09 0.42 -15.53
C LYS A 116 5.37 1.15 -15.91
N SER A 117 5.72 2.20 -15.16
CA SER A 117 6.92 2.99 -15.41
C SER A 117 8.14 2.39 -14.69
N LYS A 118 9.31 2.89 -15.05
CA LYS A 118 10.57 2.63 -14.36
C LYS A 118 10.90 3.69 -13.29
N TRP A 119 10.00 4.63 -13.04
CA TRP A 119 10.23 5.72 -12.08
C TRP A 119 10.63 5.20 -10.71
N CYS A 120 11.76 5.68 -10.22
CA CYS A 120 12.29 5.30 -8.92
C CYS A 120 11.31 5.59 -7.78
N ILE A 121 10.51 6.66 -7.88
CA ILE A 121 9.47 7.04 -6.92
C ILE A 121 8.28 6.07 -6.88
N SER A 122 8.08 5.27 -7.93
CA SER A 122 7.01 4.26 -8.03
C SER A 122 7.50 2.84 -7.79
N ALA A 123 8.81 2.65 -7.59
CA ALA A 123 9.40 1.34 -7.37
C ALA A 123 9.09 0.81 -5.96
N ARG A 124 8.59 -0.43 -5.91
CA ARG A 124 8.30 -1.11 -4.64
C ARG A 124 9.61 -1.44 -3.90
N GLY A 125 9.65 -1.14 -2.61
CA GLY A 125 10.75 -1.54 -1.74
C GLY A 125 11.88 -0.52 -1.58
N ASN A 126 11.87 0.60 -2.31
CA ASN A 126 12.74 1.74 -2.05
C ASN A 126 11.98 2.86 -1.33
N GLY A 127 12.68 3.84 -0.78
CA GLY A 127 12.11 4.97 -0.05
C GLY A 127 12.17 6.29 -0.81
N TYR A 128 12.43 6.29 -2.12
CA TYR A 128 12.65 7.53 -2.88
C TYR A 128 11.45 8.47 -2.88
N PHE A 129 10.23 7.96 -2.98
CA PHE A 129 9.04 8.80 -2.87
C PHE A 129 9.00 9.57 -1.55
N ASP A 130 9.18 8.84 -0.43
CA ASP A 130 9.15 9.43 0.91
C ASP A 130 10.32 10.38 1.13
N GLN A 131 11.50 10.05 0.60
CA GLN A 131 12.68 10.90 0.64
C GLN A 131 12.42 12.23 -0.08
N TYR A 132 12.04 12.20 -1.35
CA TYR A 132 11.84 13.41 -2.15
C TYR A 132 10.68 14.27 -1.63
N THR A 133 9.59 13.65 -1.16
CA THR A 133 8.49 14.42 -0.54
C THR A 133 8.93 15.07 0.78
N SER A 134 9.82 14.45 1.55
CA SER A 134 10.42 15.07 2.75
C SER A 134 11.34 16.24 2.42
N GLU A 135 11.93 16.27 1.22
CA GLU A 135 12.72 17.36 0.67
C GLU A 135 11.85 18.47 0.05
N GLY A 136 10.51 18.33 0.11
CA GLY A 136 9.54 19.31 -0.40
C GLY A 136 9.14 19.11 -1.86
N LYS A 137 9.61 18.03 -2.53
CA LYS A 137 9.25 17.78 -3.93
C LYS A 137 7.83 17.25 -4.06
N GLY A 138 7.11 17.71 -5.10
CA GLY A 138 5.81 17.25 -5.53
C GLY A 138 5.88 16.45 -6.82
N PHE A 139 4.89 15.58 -7.05
CA PHE A 139 4.81 14.77 -8.27
C PHE A 139 3.42 14.85 -8.87
N VAL A 140 3.34 14.93 -10.20
CA VAL A 140 2.10 14.73 -10.96
C VAL A 140 2.38 13.73 -12.08
N PHE A 141 1.58 12.67 -12.13
CA PHE A 141 1.64 11.69 -13.21
C PHE A 141 0.61 12.05 -14.26
N VAL A 142 1.06 12.16 -15.50
CA VAL A 142 0.23 12.49 -16.66
C VAL A 142 0.17 11.31 -17.60
N ARG A 143 -1.02 10.93 -18.01
CA ARG A 143 -1.27 9.91 -19.03
C ARG A 143 -2.08 10.52 -20.17
N MET A 144 -1.66 10.25 -21.40
CA MET A 144 -2.38 10.62 -22.61
C MET A 144 -3.20 9.41 -23.10
N ASN A 145 -4.54 9.53 -23.14
CA ASN A 145 -5.44 8.39 -23.42
C ASN A 145 -5.62 8.09 -24.90
N ASN A 146 -5.62 9.12 -25.78
CA ASN A 146 -6.05 9.00 -27.18
C ASN A 146 -4.96 9.32 -28.21
N MET A 147 -3.72 9.55 -27.81
CA MET A 147 -2.66 9.78 -28.79
C MET A 147 -2.32 8.47 -29.53
N VAL A 148 -2.32 8.51 -30.85
CA VAL A 148 -1.88 7.42 -31.74
C VAL A 148 -0.34 7.44 -31.75
N SER A 149 0.26 7.20 -30.60
CA SER A 149 1.70 7.03 -30.52
C SER A 149 2.08 5.58 -30.74
N SER A 150 3.19 5.37 -31.40
CA SER A 150 3.74 4.04 -31.70
C SER A 150 4.45 3.40 -30.49
N SER A 151 4.65 4.16 -29.39
CA SER A 151 5.33 3.67 -28.19
C SER A 151 4.57 4.06 -26.92
N ASP A 152 4.55 3.18 -25.92
CA ASP A 152 4.00 3.49 -24.59
C ASP A 152 4.81 4.60 -23.87
N GLN A 153 6.04 4.88 -24.34
CA GLN A 153 6.95 5.89 -23.80
C GLN A 153 6.42 7.33 -23.93
N GLU A 154 5.63 7.59 -24.98
CA GLU A 154 5.08 8.93 -25.27
C GLU A 154 3.71 9.18 -24.60
N ARG A 155 3.24 8.25 -23.75
CA ARG A 155 1.88 8.30 -23.18
C ARG A 155 1.83 8.57 -21.69
N GLU A 156 2.90 8.37 -20.97
CA GLU A 156 2.94 8.53 -19.53
C GLU A 156 4.19 9.32 -19.13
N PHE A 157 3.99 10.39 -18.34
CA PHE A 157 5.05 11.26 -17.84
C PHE A 157 4.92 11.46 -16.34
N ALA A 158 6.05 11.62 -15.65
CA ALA A 158 6.10 12.12 -14.30
C ALA A 158 6.64 13.56 -14.33
N LEU A 159 5.83 14.50 -13.83
CA LEU A 159 6.24 15.88 -13.62
C LEU A 159 6.74 16.00 -12.19
N VAL A 160 7.89 16.60 -12.00
CA VAL A 160 8.51 16.86 -10.69
C VAL A 160 8.48 18.36 -10.42
N PHE A 161 7.94 18.72 -9.27
CA PHE A 161 7.85 20.09 -8.80
C PHE A 161 8.76 20.27 -7.59
N ASP A 162 9.39 21.43 -7.49
CA ASP A 162 10.18 21.82 -6.32
C ASP A 162 9.27 22.24 -5.12
N SER A 163 9.90 22.67 -4.02
CA SER A 163 9.20 23.13 -2.81
C SER A 163 8.38 24.41 -3.01
N ASP A 164 8.68 25.18 -4.03
CA ASP A 164 7.97 26.44 -4.37
C ASP A 164 6.81 26.18 -5.34
N GLY A 165 6.68 24.95 -5.82
CA GLY A 165 5.64 24.51 -6.76
C GLY A 165 5.97 24.79 -8.21
N GLU A 166 7.23 25.12 -8.52
CA GLU A 166 7.70 25.30 -9.88
C GLU A 166 8.09 23.95 -10.50
N LEU A 167 7.83 23.78 -11.80
CA LEU A 167 8.21 22.57 -12.52
C LEU A 167 9.74 22.49 -12.61
N GLU A 168 10.30 21.43 -11.97
CA GLU A 168 11.75 21.21 -11.94
C GLU A 168 12.21 20.39 -13.16
N THR A 169 11.51 19.29 -13.43
CA THR A 169 11.84 18.39 -14.54
C THR A 169 10.69 17.45 -14.88
N THR A 170 10.80 16.77 -16.00
CA THR A 170 9.86 15.73 -16.47
C THR A 170 10.61 14.43 -16.74
N PHE A 171 9.94 13.30 -16.51
CA PHE A 171 10.47 11.97 -16.85
C PHE A 171 9.47 11.21 -17.71
N ASP A 172 9.97 10.52 -18.71
CA ASP A 172 9.16 9.56 -19.47
C ASP A 172 8.97 8.25 -18.71
N ILE A 173 8.24 7.30 -19.29
CA ILE A 173 7.94 5.98 -18.66
C ILE A 173 9.21 5.15 -18.37
N GLU A 174 10.31 5.41 -19.09
CA GLU A 174 11.60 4.72 -18.92
C GLU A 174 12.51 5.35 -17.87
N ASP A 175 12.03 6.39 -17.15
CA ASP A 175 12.76 7.20 -16.18
C ASP A 175 13.89 8.03 -16.83
N VAL A 176 13.69 8.41 -18.10
CA VAL A 176 14.59 9.30 -18.82
C VAL A 176 14.08 10.72 -18.67
N GLU A 177 14.98 11.62 -18.27
CA GLU A 177 14.68 13.04 -18.14
C GLU A 177 14.38 13.64 -19.52
N GLY A 178 13.19 14.25 -19.65
CA GLY A 178 12.75 14.87 -20.90
C GLY A 178 13.23 16.31 -21.01
N ASP A 179 13.52 16.75 -22.24
CA ASP A 179 13.61 18.17 -22.54
C ASP A 179 12.19 18.77 -22.47
N ASP A 180 12.04 19.97 -21.89
CA ASP A 180 10.77 20.69 -21.78
C ASP A 180 10.06 20.85 -23.14
N GLU A 181 10.82 20.90 -24.26
CA GLU A 181 10.30 20.94 -25.62
C GLU A 181 9.46 19.72 -25.99
N ALA A 182 9.85 18.51 -25.56
CA ALA A 182 9.12 17.28 -25.90
C ALA A 182 7.72 17.23 -25.26
N PHE A 183 7.54 17.83 -24.08
CA PHE A 183 6.25 17.93 -23.42
C PHE A 183 5.35 18.97 -24.08
N HIS A 184 5.91 20.10 -24.54
CA HIS A 184 5.16 21.15 -25.23
C HIS A 184 4.67 20.70 -26.61
N ASP A 185 5.47 19.93 -27.35
CA ASP A 185 5.07 19.39 -28.66
C ASP A 185 3.99 18.31 -28.56
N ALA A 186 3.98 17.55 -27.46
CA ALA A 186 2.96 16.51 -27.21
C ALA A 186 1.62 17.10 -26.72
N ALA A 187 1.59 18.32 -26.19
CA ALA A 187 0.42 19.01 -25.67
C ALA A 187 -0.20 20.02 -26.66
N ALA A 188 0.44 20.27 -27.82
CA ALA A 188 -0.04 21.17 -28.86
C ALA A 188 -0.86 20.44 -29.92
#